data_73fba01f6a9526309f80b9c741e7b192
#
_entry.id   73fba01f6a9526309f80b9c741e7b192
#
_cell.length_a   1.000
_cell.length_b   1.000
_cell.length_c   1.000
_cell.angle_alpha   90.00
_cell.angle_beta   90.00
_cell.angle_gamma   90.00
#
_symmetry.space_group_name_H-M   'P 1'
#
loop_
_entity.id
_entity.type
_entity.pdbx_description
1 polymer ?
#
loop_
_entity_poly.entity_id
_entity_poly.type
_entity_poly.pdbx_seq_one_letter_code
_entity_poly.pdbx_strand_id
1 'polypeptide(L)'
;MRIVEQKNSLSEEDLEWLRGTNTVEKMLKQRLLVEFETNPDIESIDFSGTRGFYLIKSLGHKIYQFWFEDARDYEDFRANILAYKLSSSKIKDDK
;
A
#
# COMPACT_ATOMS: atom_id res chain seq x y z
N MET A 1 -0.62 7.93 12.06
CA MET A 1 -0.28 7.04 10.91
C MET A 1 1.19 7.19 10.59
N ARG A 2 1.87 6.08 10.40
CA ARG A 2 3.28 6.08 10.04
C ARG A 2 3.45 5.49 8.65
N ILE A 3 4.22 6.17 7.80
CA ILE A 3 4.47 5.74 6.42
C ILE A 3 5.97 5.56 6.23
N VAL A 4 6.36 4.39 5.74
CA VAL A 4 7.77 4.07 5.51
C VAL A 4 7.93 3.64 4.06
N GLU A 5 8.80 4.33 3.33
CA GLU A 5 9.16 3.93 1.97
C GLU A 5 10.24 2.87 2.06
N GLN A 6 10.00 1.72 1.46
CA GLN A 6 10.93 0.60 1.46
C GLN A 6 11.47 0.41 0.06
N LYS A 7 12.77 0.62 -0.10
CA LYS A 7 13.46 0.53 -1.40
C LYS A 7 14.56 -0.52 -1.40
N ASN A 8 14.70 -1.25 -0.31
CA ASN A 8 15.73 -2.26 -0.17
C ASN A 8 15.43 -3.49 -1.02
N SER A 9 16.43 -4.34 -1.19
CA SER A 9 16.27 -5.59 -1.94
C SER A 9 15.20 -6.47 -1.34
N LEU A 10 14.56 -7.27 -2.18
CA LEU A 10 13.52 -8.19 -1.75
C LEU A 10 14.13 -9.35 -0.96
N SER A 11 13.50 -9.71 0.16
CA SER A 11 13.90 -10.86 0.94
C SER A 11 13.36 -12.14 0.30
N GLU A 12 13.82 -13.30 0.76
CA GLU A 12 13.28 -14.57 0.30
C GLU A 12 11.80 -14.69 0.61
N GLU A 13 11.36 -14.19 1.75
CA GLU A 13 9.94 -14.15 2.09
C GLU A 13 9.13 -13.34 1.10
N ASP A 14 9.65 -12.17 0.72
CA ASP A 14 8.98 -11.32 -0.25
C ASP A 14 8.88 -12.00 -1.61
N LEU A 15 9.97 -12.64 -2.03
CA LEU A 15 10.00 -13.35 -3.31
C LEU A 15 9.01 -14.51 -3.32
N GLU A 16 8.93 -15.26 -2.24
CA GLU A 16 8.00 -16.36 -2.12
C GLU A 16 6.55 -15.88 -2.19
N TRP A 17 6.27 -14.80 -1.48
CA TRP A 17 4.94 -14.22 -1.51
C TRP A 17 4.55 -13.78 -2.93
N LEU A 18 5.47 -13.13 -3.62
CA LEU A 18 5.22 -12.69 -5.01
C LEU A 18 5.05 -13.86 -5.96
N ARG A 19 5.81 -14.95 -5.77
CA ARG A 19 5.65 -16.15 -6.59
C ARG A 19 4.25 -16.73 -6.46
N GLY A 20 3.71 -16.69 -5.24
CA GLY A 20 2.34 -17.12 -5.01
C GLY A 20 1.30 -16.29 -5.75
N THR A 21 1.63 -15.05 -6.09
CA THR A 21 0.74 -14.16 -6.84
C THR A 21 1.06 -14.13 -8.34
N ASN A 22 2.12 -14.82 -8.77
CA ASN A 22 2.58 -14.82 -10.16
C ASN A 22 2.97 -13.44 -10.68
N THR A 23 3.48 -12.58 -9.82
CA THR A 23 3.79 -11.20 -10.19
C THR A 23 5.21 -10.75 -9.88
N VAL A 24 6.12 -11.70 -9.60
CA VAL A 24 7.51 -11.38 -9.20
C VAL A 24 8.17 -10.40 -10.14
N GLU A 25 8.05 -10.62 -11.45
CA GLU A 25 8.73 -9.80 -12.43
C GLU A 25 8.05 -8.46 -12.69
N LYS A 26 6.82 -8.32 -12.27
CA LYS A 26 6.03 -7.12 -12.54
C LYS A 26 6.11 -6.08 -11.45
N MET A 27 6.41 -6.49 -10.23
CA MET A 27 6.35 -5.57 -9.09
C MET A 27 7.63 -4.78 -8.91
N LEU A 28 7.48 -3.52 -8.56
CA LEU A 28 8.59 -2.67 -8.18
C LEU A 28 9.20 -3.19 -6.88
N LYS A 29 10.51 -3.03 -6.72
CA LYS A 29 11.13 -3.26 -5.42
C LYS A 29 10.69 -2.23 -4.40
N GLN A 30 10.28 -1.08 -4.87
CA GLN A 30 9.84 0.02 -4.03
C GLN A 30 8.44 -0.27 -3.50
N ARG A 31 8.29 -0.29 -2.19
CA ARG A 31 7.04 -0.61 -1.50
C ARG A 31 6.74 0.48 -0.49
N LEU A 32 5.47 0.65 -0.18
CA LEU A 32 5.05 1.57 0.86
C LEU A 32 4.47 0.79 2.02
N LEU A 33 5.10 0.89 3.18
CA LEU A 33 4.59 0.30 4.41
C LEU A 33 3.83 1.36 5.17
N VAL A 34 2.59 1.06 5.54
CA VAL A 34 1.74 2.00 6.26
C VAL A 34 1.23 1.35 7.53
N GLU A 35 1.48 2.02 8.65
CA GLU A 35 0.91 1.63 9.95
C GLU A 35 -0.19 2.62 10.28
N PHE A 36 -1.43 2.14 10.31
CA PHE A 36 -2.60 2.97 10.59
C PHE A 36 -2.83 3.08 12.09
N GLU A 37 -3.47 4.15 12.52
CA GLU A 37 -3.81 4.34 13.92
C GLU A 37 -4.93 3.42 14.37
N THR A 38 -5.86 3.16 13.45
CA THR A 38 -6.94 2.21 13.66
C THR A 38 -6.98 1.27 12.46
N ASN A 39 -7.58 0.12 12.63
CA ASN A 39 -7.65 -0.85 11.54
C ASN A 39 -8.46 -0.24 10.38
N PRO A 40 -7.84 -0.08 9.20
CA PRO A 40 -8.51 0.59 8.09
C PRO A 40 -9.49 -0.33 7.36
N ASP A 41 -10.43 0.29 6.66
CA ASP A 41 -11.22 -0.42 5.68
C ASP A 41 -10.47 -0.32 4.35
N ILE A 42 -9.73 -1.38 4.03
CA ILE A 42 -8.89 -1.39 2.83
C ILE A 42 -9.72 -1.21 1.56
N GLU A 43 -10.94 -1.70 1.55
CA GLU A 43 -11.82 -1.57 0.39
C GLU A 43 -12.24 -0.13 0.12
N SER A 44 -12.19 0.72 1.13
CA SER A 44 -12.53 2.13 0.95
C SER A 44 -11.39 2.96 0.39
N ILE A 45 -10.19 2.41 0.29
CA ILE A 45 -9.06 3.12 -0.31
C ILE A 45 -9.26 3.14 -1.82
N ASP A 46 -9.20 4.32 -2.40
CA ASP A 46 -9.46 4.51 -3.82
C ASP A 46 -8.21 4.18 -4.65
N PHE A 47 -8.31 3.15 -5.46
CA PHE A 47 -7.28 2.76 -6.41
C PHE A 47 -7.67 3.05 -7.86
N SER A 48 -8.75 3.80 -8.07
CA SER A 48 -9.16 4.17 -9.42
C SER A 48 -8.05 5.02 -10.05
N GLY A 49 -7.82 4.86 -11.33
CA GLY A 49 -6.75 5.57 -12.00
C GLY A 49 -5.39 4.89 -11.93
N THR A 50 -5.31 3.74 -11.25
CA THR A 50 -4.09 2.93 -11.23
C THR A 50 -3.81 2.39 -12.62
N ARG A 51 -2.58 2.53 -13.08
CA ARG A 51 -2.19 2.20 -14.45
C ARG A 51 -1.75 0.75 -14.61
N GLY A 52 -1.10 0.21 -13.59
CA GLY A 52 -0.60 -1.17 -13.61
C GLY A 52 -1.14 -1.99 -12.46
N PHE A 53 -0.50 -3.12 -12.21
CA PHE A 53 -0.88 -3.97 -11.10
C PHE A 53 -0.50 -3.35 -9.77
N TYR A 54 -1.27 -3.66 -8.76
CA TYR A 54 -0.91 -3.37 -7.38
C TYR A 54 -1.29 -4.56 -6.51
N LEU A 55 -0.59 -4.70 -5.39
CA LEU A 55 -0.88 -5.74 -4.41
C LEU A 55 -0.86 -5.13 -3.02
N ILE A 56 -1.68 -5.67 -2.14
CA ILE A 56 -1.76 -5.23 -0.76
C ILE A 56 -1.45 -6.43 0.12
N LYS A 57 -0.41 -6.29 0.94
CA LYS A 57 0.01 -7.35 1.86
C LYS A 57 -0.25 -6.92 3.29
N SER A 58 -1.02 -7.70 4.02
CA SER A 58 -1.22 -7.46 5.45
C SER A 58 -0.03 -8.02 6.22
N LEU A 59 0.63 -7.18 7.00
CA LEU A 59 1.77 -7.59 7.83
C LEU A 59 1.35 -7.79 9.28
N GLY A 60 0.08 -7.54 9.60
CA GLY A 60 -0.43 -7.65 10.93
C GLY A 60 -1.59 -6.69 11.12
N HIS A 61 -2.01 -6.54 12.36
CA HIS A 61 -3.10 -5.63 12.70
C HIS A 61 -2.68 -4.19 12.42
N LYS A 62 -3.42 -3.48 11.60
CA LYS A 62 -3.18 -2.07 11.24
C LYS A 62 -1.94 -1.83 10.39
N ILE A 63 -1.20 -2.85 10.00
CA ILE A 63 0.03 -2.69 9.24
C ILE A 63 -0.12 -3.35 7.88
N TYR A 64 0.06 -2.57 6.84
CA TYR A 64 -0.10 -3.02 5.46
C TYR A 64 1.07 -2.57 4.62
N GLN A 65 1.37 -3.35 3.59
CA GLN A 65 2.42 -3.04 2.63
C GLN A 65 1.78 -3.00 1.26
N PHE A 66 2.07 -1.94 0.52
CA PHE A 66 1.48 -1.70 -0.79
C PHE A 66 2.55 -1.81 -1.86
N TRP A 67 2.29 -2.64 -2.85
CA TRP A 67 3.21 -2.94 -3.95
C TRP A 67 2.61 -2.46 -5.25
N PHE A 68 3.43 -1.89 -6.12
CA PHE A 68 2.95 -1.37 -7.41
C PHE A 68 3.86 -1.83 -8.55
N GLU A 69 3.27 -1.98 -9.73
CA GLU A 69 4.01 -2.27 -10.95
C GLU A 69 4.55 -0.98 -11.56
N ASP A 70 3.78 0.11 -11.50
CA ASP A 70 4.09 1.38 -12.14
C ASP A 70 4.56 2.39 -11.10
N ALA A 71 5.71 3.04 -11.36
CA ALA A 71 6.27 4.03 -10.44
C ALA A 71 5.35 5.22 -10.22
N ARG A 72 4.56 5.59 -11.22
CA ARG A 72 3.60 6.69 -11.08
C ARG A 72 2.47 6.31 -10.14
N ASP A 73 2.05 5.07 -10.17
CA ASP A 73 1.03 4.58 -9.25
C ASP A 73 1.53 4.62 -7.82
N TYR A 74 2.78 4.25 -7.60
CA TYR A 74 3.40 4.33 -6.29
C TYR A 74 3.42 5.77 -5.77
N GLU A 75 3.84 6.71 -6.60
CA GLU A 75 3.91 8.12 -6.22
C GLU A 75 2.52 8.71 -5.95
N ASP A 76 1.57 8.37 -6.79
CA ASP A 76 0.19 8.82 -6.62
C ASP A 76 -0.40 8.29 -5.33
N PHE A 77 -0.17 7.01 -5.04
CA PHE A 77 -0.68 6.41 -3.83
C PHE A 77 -0.04 7.04 -2.59
N ARG A 78 1.26 7.28 -2.63
CA ARG A 78 1.96 7.90 -1.51
C ARG A 78 1.37 9.26 -1.17
N ALA A 79 1.05 10.05 -2.18
CA ALA A 79 0.39 11.34 -1.98
C ALA A 79 -1.03 11.17 -1.46
N ASN A 80 -1.77 10.21 -2.02
CA ASN A 80 -3.18 10.01 -1.69
C ASN A 80 -3.41 9.40 -0.32
N ILE A 81 -2.46 8.62 0.19
CA ILE A 81 -2.64 8.01 1.51
C ILE A 81 -2.68 9.06 2.62
N LEU A 82 -2.02 10.18 2.42
CA LEU A 82 -2.10 11.29 3.36
C LEU A 82 -3.50 11.92 3.31
N ALA A 83 -4.04 12.06 2.11
CA ALA A 83 -5.40 12.57 1.93
C ALA A 83 -6.43 11.61 2.53
N TYR A 84 -6.20 10.30 2.39
CA TYR A 84 -7.04 9.29 2.99
C TYR A 84 -7.11 9.46 4.51
N LYS A 85 -5.98 9.69 5.15
CA LYS A 85 -5.95 9.93 6.59
C LYS A 85 -6.81 11.12 6.98
N LEU A 86 -6.68 12.21 6.24
CA LEU A 86 -7.46 13.42 6.52
C LEU A 86 -8.94 13.19 6.29
N SER A 87 -9.29 12.53 5.20
CA SER A 87 -10.68 12.20 4.90
C SER A 87 -11.29 11.28 5.92
N SER A 88 -10.52 10.30 6.37
CA SER A 88 -10.98 9.33 7.37
C SER A 88 -11.29 10.02 8.70
N SER A 89 -10.40 10.93 9.12
CA SER A 89 -10.62 11.71 10.34
C SER A 89 -11.87 12.57 10.22
N LYS A 90 -12.05 13.19 9.08
CA LYS A 90 -13.19 14.04 8.80
C LYS A 90 -14.50 13.26 8.85
N ILE A 91 -14.50 12.06 8.26
CA ILE A 91 -15.69 11.20 8.27
C ILE A 91 -16.07 10.81 9.68
N LYS A 92 -15.09 10.52 10.51
CA LYS A 92 -15.34 10.18 11.92
C LYS A 92 -15.96 11.33 12.68
N ASP A 93 -15.54 12.54 12.39
CA ASP A 93 -16.07 13.73 13.06
C ASP A 93 -17.53 13.99 12.68
N ASP A 94 -17.95 13.54 11.50
CA ASP A 94 -19.32 13.69 11.01
C ASP A 94 -20.28 12.72 11.67
N LYS A 95 -19.78 11.75 12.35
CA LYS A 95 -20.59 10.74 13.03
C LYS A 95 -20.70 11.00 14.51
#